data_39262566f432a791b8a3000b38a110c5
#
_entry.id   39262566f432a791b8a3000b38a110c5
#
_cell.length_a   1.000
_cell.length_b   1.000
_cell.length_c   1.000
_cell.angle_alpha   90.00
_cell.angle_beta   90.00
_cell.angle_gamma   90.00
#
_symmetry.space_group_name_H-M   'P 1'
#
loop_
_entity.id
_entity.type
_entity.pdbx_description
1 polymer ?
#
loop_
_entity_poly.entity_id
_entity_poly.type
_entity_poly.pdbx_seq_one_letter_code
_entity_poly.pdbx_strand_id
1 'polypeptide(L)'
;MRDTRVCFCTGFAAAIIMGAIATVAIGSKPAQAFEQPAGEKEALKACEQRLCDIVVNKETQGDDLTCPISKTWLAEKIKDGIAKKSMSWAFGDARCSLDLTAKRDSIIGAVTKPEHALELDTHVVKCEVEREKEVTAINISLAPKISFKNGKAEKAWLNLKTIEGPAVVRGAIWTAAKLEDTFGVFHSDIIEEINEFVGEKCPKALAKN
;
A
#
# COMPACT_ATOMS: atom_id res chain seq x y z
N MET A 1 -12.10 7.47 57.80
CA MET A 1 -12.93 7.17 58.95
C MET A 1 -13.73 5.94 58.68
N ARG A 2 -13.32 4.92 59.42
CA ARG A 2 -14.11 3.80 59.98
C ARG A 2 -14.80 2.89 58.99
N ASP A 3 -14.37 1.72 58.89
CA ASP A 3 -14.19 0.54 59.81
C ASP A 3 -15.28 -0.50 59.52
N THR A 4 -14.79 -1.64 59.08
CA THR A 4 -14.87 -3.00 59.64
C THR A 4 -16.26 -3.58 59.95
N ARG A 5 -16.60 -4.73 59.42
CA ARG A 5 -16.58 -6.01 60.17
C ARG A 5 -17.06 -7.23 59.41
N VAL A 6 -16.20 -8.20 59.44
CA VAL A 6 -16.33 -9.65 59.31
C VAL A 6 -17.56 -10.22 59.96
N CYS A 7 -18.17 -11.22 59.31
CA CYS A 7 -18.85 -12.29 60.03
C CYS A 7 -18.64 -13.65 59.35
N PHE A 8 -17.98 -14.49 60.08
CA PHE A 8 -17.82 -15.95 59.89
C PHE A 8 -19.15 -16.66 60.13
N CYS A 9 -19.52 -17.64 59.33
CA CYS A 9 -20.26 -18.82 59.79
C CYS A 9 -19.93 -20.04 58.93
N THR A 10 -19.51 -21.02 59.65
CA THR A 10 -19.11 -22.39 59.31
C THR A 10 -20.23 -23.28 58.79
N GLY A 11 -19.88 -24.18 57.89
CA GLY A 11 -20.29 -25.58 57.95
C GLY A 11 -21.34 -26.04 56.93
N PHE A 12 -20.99 -26.88 56.00
CA PHE A 12 -21.42 -28.26 55.89
C PHE A 12 -20.89 -28.89 54.60
N ALA A 13 -20.28 -30.01 54.74
CA ALA A 13 -19.75 -30.84 53.65
C ALA A 13 -20.92 -31.49 52.87
N ALA A 14 -20.83 -31.43 51.53
CA ALA A 14 -21.45 -32.40 50.68
C ALA A 14 -20.58 -32.61 49.43
N ALA A 15 -20.00 -33.79 49.32
CA ALA A 15 -19.26 -34.27 48.18
C ALA A 15 -20.21 -34.47 47.00
N ILE A 16 -19.95 -33.76 45.89
CA ILE A 16 -20.58 -34.04 44.61
C ILE A 16 -19.48 -34.04 43.54
N ILE A 17 -19.22 -35.21 43.06
CA ILE A 17 -18.70 -35.69 41.80
C ILE A 17 -18.26 -34.58 40.81
N MET A 18 -16.93 -34.46 40.66
CA MET A 18 -16.27 -33.71 39.59
C MET A 18 -16.52 -34.36 38.25
N GLY A 19 -17.46 -33.82 37.50
CA GLY A 19 -17.49 -33.98 36.04
C GLY A 19 -16.53 -32.94 35.45
N ALA A 20 -15.35 -33.38 35.06
CA ALA A 20 -14.39 -32.54 34.30
C ALA A 20 -14.98 -32.27 32.90
N ILE A 21 -15.69 -31.18 32.73
CA ILE A 21 -15.99 -30.63 31.41
C ILE A 21 -14.73 -29.98 30.92
N ALA A 22 -13.94 -30.72 30.12
CA ALA A 22 -12.86 -30.15 29.34
C ALA A 22 -13.50 -29.20 28.32
N THR A 23 -13.57 -27.92 28.67
CA THR A 23 -13.80 -26.85 27.71
C THR A 23 -12.61 -26.80 26.78
N VAL A 24 -12.74 -27.45 25.62
CA VAL A 24 -11.83 -27.24 24.48
C VAL A 24 -12.04 -25.77 24.08
N ALA A 25 -11.18 -24.90 24.61
CA ALA A 25 -11.03 -23.56 24.08
C ALA A 25 -10.54 -23.71 22.63
N ILE A 26 -11.46 -23.64 21.68
CA ILE A 26 -11.13 -23.46 20.28
C ILE A 26 -10.53 -22.04 20.21
N GLY A 27 -9.24 -21.97 20.43
CA GLY A 27 -8.47 -20.76 20.22
C GLY A 27 -8.54 -20.42 18.74
N SER A 28 -9.47 -19.55 18.36
CA SER A 28 -9.38 -18.81 17.10
C SER A 28 -8.07 -18.05 17.17
N LYS A 29 -7.06 -18.52 16.43
CA LYS A 29 -5.86 -17.71 16.19
C LYS A 29 -6.36 -16.41 15.59
N PRO A 30 -6.02 -15.23 16.16
CA PRO A 30 -6.29 -13.98 15.48
C PRO A 30 -5.65 -14.07 14.08
N ALA A 31 -6.35 -13.57 13.07
CA ALA A 31 -5.77 -13.40 11.74
C ALA A 31 -4.44 -12.67 11.95
N GLN A 32 -3.33 -13.30 11.55
CA GLN A 32 -2.02 -12.68 11.70
C GLN A 32 -1.96 -11.56 10.67
N ALA A 33 -2.08 -10.31 11.12
CA ALA A 33 -1.78 -9.14 10.31
C ALA A 33 -0.44 -9.37 9.59
N PHE A 34 -0.32 -8.93 8.35
CA PHE A 34 0.97 -9.00 7.65
C PHE A 34 2.02 -8.26 8.46
N GLU A 35 2.99 -8.98 8.96
CA GLU A 35 4.16 -8.36 9.54
C GLU A 35 4.91 -7.59 8.42
N GLN A 36 5.17 -6.30 8.67
CA GLN A 36 5.92 -5.49 7.72
C GLN A 36 7.35 -6.04 7.64
N PRO A 37 7.84 -6.43 6.44
CA PRO A 37 9.18 -6.96 6.30
C PRO A 37 10.23 -5.97 6.79
N ALA A 38 11.25 -6.49 7.46
CA ALA A 38 12.44 -5.70 7.78
C ALA A 38 13.05 -5.14 6.48
N GLY A 39 13.37 -3.83 6.47
CA GLY A 39 13.95 -3.16 5.30
C GLY A 39 12.94 -2.62 4.28
N GLU A 40 11.63 -2.84 4.42
CA GLU A 40 10.62 -2.30 3.48
C GLU A 40 10.68 -0.77 3.41
N LYS A 41 10.76 -0.10 4.54
CA LYS A 41 10.84 1.38 4.61
C LYS A 41 12.14 1.90 4.04
N GLU A 42 13.23 1.22 4.33
CA GLU A 42 14.57 1.57 3.86
C GLU A 42 14.68 1.43 2.34
N ALA A 43 14.12 0.36 1.77
CA ALA A 43 14.09 0.15 0.32
C ALA A 43 13.25 1.21 -0.40
N LEU A 44 12.08 1.54 0.12
CA LEU A 44 11.25 2.64 -0.40
C LEU A 44 11.99 3.97 -0.35
N LYS A 45 12.60 4.30 0.80
CA LYS A 45 13.37 5.53 0.97
C LYS A 45 14.57 5.59 0.03
N ALA A 46 15.27 4.49 -0.17
CA ALA A 46 16.41 4.43 -1.10
C ALA A 46 15.95 4.66 -2.56
N CYS A 47 14.79 4.13 -2.96
CA CYS A 47 14.19 4.40 -4.25
C CYS A 47 13.78 5.87 -4.41
N GLU A 48 13.12 6.43 -3.41
CA GLU A 48 12.77 7.85 -3.37
C GLU A 48 13.99 8.74 -3.53
N GLN A 49 15.08 8.44 -2.82
CA GLN A 49 16.33 9.20 -2.92
C GLN A 49 16.94 9.16 -4.33
N ARG A 50 16.97 7.97 -4.97
CA ARG A 50 17.46 7.84 -6.36
C ARG A 50 16.60 8.64 -7.34
N LEU A 51 15.27 8.56 -7.20
CA LEU A 51 14.35 9.34 -8.03
C LEU A 51 14.55 10.84 -7.81
N CYS A 52 14.68 11.28 -6.55
CA CYS A 52 14.94 12.68 -6.22
C CYS A 52 16.27 13.18 -6.79
N ASP A 53 17.31 12.35 -6.78
CA ASP A 53 18.60 12.67 -7.40
C ASP A 53 18.46 12.96 -8.91
N ILE A 54 17.74 12.11 -9.64
CA ILE A 54 17.46 12.33 -11.06
C ILE A 54 16.64 13.60 -11.29
N VAL A 55 15.59 13.81 -10.50
CA VAL A 55 14.64 14.94 -10.65
C VAL A 55 15.32 16.30 -10.38
N VAL A 56 16.19 16.37 -9.37
CA VAL A 56 16.81 17.64 -8.94
C VAL A 56 18.05 17.94 -9.74
N ASN A 57 18.96 16.96 -9.88
CA ASN A 57 20.24 17.18 -10.58
C ASN A 57 20.08 17.22 -12.10
N LYS A 58 19.09 16.51 -12.67
CA LYS A 58 18.77 16.52 -14.11
C LYS A 58 19.94 16.10 -14.99
N GLU A 59 20.86 15.32 -14.45
CA GLU A 59 21.98 14.79 -15.21
C GLU A 59 21.50 13.69 -16.16
N THR A 60 21.75 13.86 -17.46
CA THR A 60 21.37 12.89 -18.49
C THR A 60 22.27 11.65 -18.51
N GLN A 61 23.46 11.77 -17.94
CA GLN A 61 24.39 10.65 -17.80
C GLN A 61 24.06 9.83 -16.55
N GLY A 62 24.11 8.51 -16.66
CA GLY A 62 23.86 7.58 -15.56
C GLY A 62 22.78 6.56 -15.88
N ASP A 63 22.58 5.65 -14.95
CA ASP A 63 21.66 4.52 -15.12
C ASP A 63 20.19 4.95 -15.06
N ASP A 64 19.33 4.18 -15.72
CA ASP A 64 17.88 4.27 -15.56
C ASP A 64 17.50 4.01 -14.09
N LEU A 65 16.36 4.55 -13.66
CA LEU A 65 15.82 4.23 -12.36
C LEU A 65 15.43 2.75 -12.30
N THR A 66 15.97 2.02 -11.36
CA THR A 66 15.58 0.63 -11.07
C THR A 66 15.47 0.44 -9.56
N CYS A 67 14.28 0.09 -9.08
CA CYS A 67 14.01 -0.07 -7.66
C CYS A 67 13.16 -1.32 -7.42
N PRO A 68 13.66 -2.31 -6.68
CA PRO A 68 12.79 -3.32 -6.07
C PRO A 68 12.05 -2.66 -4.90
N ILE A 69 10.74 -2.57 -4.99
CA ILE A 69 9.90 -1.97 -3.95
C ILE A 69 8.85 -2.96 -3.46
N SER A 70 8.58 -2.89 -2.18
CA SER A 70 7.48 -3.61 -1.53
C SER A 70 6.77 -2.66 -0.59
N LYS A 71 5.47 -2.84 -0.45
CA LYS A 71 4.65 -2.05 0.46
C LYS A 71 3.58 -2.92 1.09
N THR A 72 3.47 -2.81 2.41
CA THR A 72 2.44 -3.46 3.22
C THR A 72 1.44 -2.40 3.68
N TRP A 73 0.16 -2.67 3.49
CA TRP A 73 -0.96 -1.85 3.96
C TRP A 73 -1.82 -2.66 4.91
N LEU A 74 -2.05 -2.12 6.08
CA LEU A 74 -3.03 -2.66 7.02
C LEU A 74 -4.45 -2.39 6.50
N ALA A 75 -5.36 -3.33 6.68
CA ALA A 75 -6.74 -3.25 6.23
C ALA A 75 -7.44 -1.95 6.65
N GLU A 76 -7.19 -1.49 7.88
CA GLU A 76 -7.73 -0.23 8.39
C GLU A 76 -7.27 0.97 7.55
N LYS A 77 -5.97 1.02 7.20
CA LYS A 77 -5.42 2.12 6.39
C LYS A 77 -5.97 2.12 4.97
N ILE A 78 -6.21 0.94 4.40
CA ILE A 78 -6.86 0.85 3.09
C ILE A 78 -8.30 1.37 3.19
N LYS A 79 -9.07 0.93 4.19
CA LYS A 79 -10.44 1.37 4.43
C LYS A 79 -10.53 2.88 4.61
N ASP A 80 -9.67 3.46 5.44
CA ASP A 80 -9.61 4.91 5.68
C ASP A 80 -9.32 5.68 4.38
N GLY A 81 -8.38 5.20 3.57
CA GLY A 81 -7.98 5.85 2.33
C GLY A 81 -9.09 5.88 1.26
N ILE A 82 -9.92 4.82 1.20
CA ILE A 82 -10.97 4.70 0.17
C ILE A 82 -12.36 5.12 0.65
N ALA A 83 -12.56 5.33 1.96
CA ALA A 83 -13.87 5.67 2.53
C ALA A 83 -14.48 6.93 1.89
N LYS A 84 -13.66 7.94 1.64
CA LYS A 84 -14.07 9.20 0.99
C LYS A 84 -14.45 9.03 -0.48
N LYS A 85 -14.10 7.91 -1.10
CA LYS A 85 -14.36 7.61 -2.51
C LYS A 85 -15.60 6.72 -2.69
N SER A 86 -16.40 6.51 -1.65
CA SER A 86 -17.57 5.63 -1.66
C SER A 86 -17.24 4.19 -2.08
N MET A 87 -16.01 3.76 -1.79
CA MET A 87 -15.53 2.40 -2.05
C MET A 87 -15.41 1.64 -0.75
N SER A 88 -15.45 0.31 -0.82
CA SER A 88 -15.29 -0.57 0.33
C SER A 88 -14.16 -1.57 0.12
N TRP A 89 -13.45 -1.87 1.19
CA TRP A 89 -12.45 -2.92 1.23
C TRP A 89 -12.93 -4.04 2.14
N ALA A 90 -13.27 -5.17 1.55
CA ALA A 90 -13.82 -6.33 2.26
C ALA A 90 -12.75 -7.38 2.62
N PHE A 91 -11.49 -7.05 2.42
CA PHE A 91 -10.36 -7.95 2.66
C PHE A 91 -9.56 -7.50 3.91
N GLY A 92 -8.62 -8.34 4.33
CA GLY A 92 -7.64 -8.02 5.36
C GLY A 92 -6.50 -7.14 4.84
N ASP A 93 -5.32 -7.35 5.38
CA ASP A 93 -4.12 -6.65 4.98
C ASP A 93 -3.70 -7.00 3.55
N ALA A 94 -2.93 -6.12 2.93
CA ALA A 94 -2.39 -6.33 1.60
C ALA A 94 -0.90 -5.99 1.55
N ARG A 95 -0.12 -6.77 0.82
CA ARG A 95 1.28 -6.49 0.49
C ARG A 95 1.46 -6.59 -0.99
N CYS A 96 2.06 -5.57 -1.60
CA CYS A 96 2.41 -5.62 -3.02
C CYS A 96 3.89 -5.34 -3.21
N SER A 97 4.48 -5.97 -4.21
CA SER A 97 5.86 -5.76 -4.62
C SER A 97 5.96 -5.64 -6.13
N LEU A 98 6.92 -4.88 -6.60
CA LEU A 98 7.28 -4.77 -8.01
C LEU A 98 8.74 -4.34 -8.16
N ASP A 99 9.32 -4.64 -9.31
CA ASP A 99 10.59 -4.05 -9.76
C ASP A 99 10.26 -2.84 -10.64
N LEU A 100 10.29 -1.65 -10.02
CA LEU A 100 10.02 -0.40 -10.72
C LEU A 100 11.20 -0.07 -11.62
N THR A 101 10.94 0.16 -12.91
CA THR A 101 11.92 0.68 -13.86
C THR A 101 11.37 1.91 -14.57
N ALA A 102 12.21 2.93 -14.76
CA ALA A 102 11.86 4.11 -15.54
C ALA A 102 13.08 4.70 -16.21
N LYS A 103 12.93 5.11 -17.46
CA LYS A 103 14.02 5.74 -18.24
C LYS A 103 14.43 7.08 -17.63
N ARG A 104 15.70 7.24 -17.33
CA ARG A 104 16.28 8.48 -16.79
C ARG A 104 15.89 9.69 -17.62
N ASP A 105 16.08 9.63 -18.93
CA ASP A 105 15.76 10.72 -19.84
C ASP A 105 14.27 11.09 -19.83
N SER A 106 13.39 10.10 -19.65
CA SER A 106 11.95 10.34 -19.56
C SER A 106 11.56 11.04 -18.25
N ILE A 107 12.21 10.66 -17.13
CA ILE A 107 12.03 11.34 -15.83
C ILE A 107 12.52 12.80 -15.93
N ILE A 108 13.70 13.03 -16.52
CA ILE A 108 14.23 14.38 -16.72
C ILE A 108 13.32 15.18 -17.64
N GLY A 109 12.83 14.56 -18.73
CA GLY A 109 11.88 15.18 -19.64
C GLY A 109 10.60 15.65 -18.95
N ALA A 110 10.08 14.87 -17.99
CA ALA A 110 8.89 15.21 -17.21
C ALA A 110 9.04 16.53 -16.42
N VAL A 111 10.24 16.82 -15.93
CA VAL A 111 10.50 18.01 -15.08
C VAL A 111 11.17 19.18 -15.82
N THR A 112 11.56 18.99 -17.08
CA THR A 112 12.29 20.04 -17.84
C THR A 112 11.59 20.51 -19.10
N LYS A 113 10.78 19.64 -19.74
CA LYS A 113 10.12 19.98 -21.00
C LYS A 113 8.80 20.72 -20.75
N PRO A 114 8.39 21.62 -21.66
CA PRO A 114 7.09 22.30 -21.57
C PRO A 114 5.91 21.33 -21.53
N GLU A 115 5.97 20.26 -22.34
CA GLU A 115 5.04 19.15 -22.34
C GLU A 115 5.79 17.84 -22.48
N HIS A 116 5.44 16.84 -21.68
CA HIS A 116 6.05 15.53 -21.70
C HIS A 116 5.09 14.47 -21.17
N ALA A 117 5.15 13.27 -21.77
CA ALA A 117 4.47 12.09 -21.26
C ALA A 117 5.53 11.12 -20.72
N LEU A 118 5.50 10.88 -19.42
CA LEU A 118 6.27 9.81 -18.80
C LEU A 118 5.46 8.52 -18.95
N GLU A 119 5.88 7.66 -19.85
CA GLU A 119 5.29 6.35 -20.08
C GLU A 119 6.21 5.28 -19.50
N LEU A 120 5.68 4.49 -18.58
CA LEU A 120 6.41 3.36 -18.02
C LEU A 120 6.11 2.10 -18.82
N ASP A 121 7.11 1.25 -18.96
CA ASP A 121 6.93 -0.09 -19.52
C ASP A 121 5.91 -0.89 -18.69
N THR A 122 5.48 -2.02 -19.21
CA THR A 122 4.57 -2.90 -18.46
C THR A 122 5.27 -3.47 -17.23
N HIS A 123 4.72 -3.17 -16.06
CA HIS A 123 5.16 -3.69 -14.78
C HIS A 123 4.18 -4.74 -14.28
N VAL A 124 4.72 -5.78 -13.63
CA VAL A 124 3.94 -6.79 -12.92
C VAL A 124 4.03 -6.52 -11.43
N VAL A 125 2.92 -6.07 -10.86
CA VAL A 125 2.76 -5.90 -9.41
C VAL A 125 2.28 -7.23 -8.83
N LYS A 126 3.07 -7.83 -7.96
CA LYS A 126 2.73 -9.06 -7.23
C LYS A 126 2.16 -8.69 -5.88
N CYS A 127 0.89 -9.00 -5.65
CA CYS A 127 0.21 -8.70 -4.40
C CYS A 127 -0.18 -9.98 -3.67
N GLU A 128 -0.11 -9.91 -2.36
CA GLU A 128 -0.69 -10.85 -1.43
C GLU A 128 -1.81 -10.11 -0.67
N VAL A 129 -2.99 -10.69 -0.61
CA VAL A 129 -4.16 -10.10 0.06
C VAL A 129 -4.73 -11.12 1.03
N GLU A 130 -4.92 -10.73 2.26
CA GLU A 130 -5.55 -11.55 3.28
C GLU A 130 -7.05 -11.65 3.03
N ARG A 131 -7.57 -12.89 2.99
CA ARG A 131 -8.99 -13.20 2.87
C ARG A 131 -9.37 -14.21 3.94
N GLU A 132 -10.30 -13.83 4.82
CA GLU A 132 -10.78 -14.71 5.90
C GLU A 132 -9.62 -15.30 6.73
N LYS A 133 -9.05 -16.42 6.33
CA LYS A 133 -7.94 -17.11 7.00
C LYS A 133 -6.80 -17.48 6.03
N GLU A 134 -6.90 -17.06 4.79
CA GLU A 134 -5.95 -17.44 3.72
C GLU A 134 -5.33 -16.20 3.08
N VAL A 135 -4.08 -16.33 2.67
CA VAL A 135 -3.40 -15.32 1.86
C VAL A 135 -3.59 -15.68 0.39
N THR A 136 -4.05 -14.73 -0.37
CA THR A 136 -4.32 -14.87 -1.79
C THR A 136 -3.31 -14.10 -2.61
N ALA A 137 -2.63 -14.77 -3.53
CA ALA A 137 -1.73 -14.16 -4.49
C ALA A 137 -2.50 -13.57 -5.68
N ILE A 138 -2.08 -12.37 -6.12
CA ILE A 138 -2.65 -11.65 -7.25
C ILE A 138 -1.50 -11.03 -8.03
N ASN A 139 -1.52 -11.19 -9.36
CA ASN A 139 -0.60 -10.48 -10.24
C ASN A 139 -1.38 -9.43 -11.04
N ILE A 140 -0.88 -8.21 -11.06
CA ILE A 140 -1.50 -7.08 -11.76
C ILE A 140 -0.47 -6.55 -12.75
N SER A 141 -0.77 -6.63 -14.05
CA SER A 141 0.04 -6.01 -15.10
C SER A 141 -0.53 -4.65 -15.46
N LEU A 142 0.30 -3.61 -15.39
CA LEU A 142 -0.08 -2.24 -15.70
C LEU A 142 1.08 -1.50 -16.39
N ALA A 143 0.76 -0.49 -17.18
CA ALA A 143 1.71 0.35 -17.89
C ALA A 143 1.38 1.83 -17.64
N PRO A 144 1.78 2.39 -16.48
CA PRO A 144 1.40 3.74 -16.08
C PRO A 144 1.88 4.80 -17.08
N LYS A 145 1.05 5.82 -17.25
CA LYS A 145 1.37 7.01 -18.04
C LYS A 145 1.01 8.26 -17.24
N ILE A 146 1.91 9.22 -17.21
CA ILE A 146 1.69 10.49 -16.52
C ILE A 146 2.01 11.61 -17.50
N SER A 147 1.08 12.53 -17.75
CA SER A 147 1.34 13.72 -18.54
C SER A 147 1.82 14.86 -17.64
N PHE A 148 2.88 15.53 -18.08
CA PHE A 148 3.45 16.68 -17.42
C PHE A 148 3.35 17.92 -18.31
N LYS A 149 3.14 19.08 -17.68
CA LYS A 149 3.21 20.39 -18.30
C LYS A 149 4.02 21.33 -17.42
N ASN A 150 5.06 21.91 -17.98
CA ASN A 150 5.99 22.80 -17.27
C ASN A 150 6.50 22.19 -15.95
N GLY A 151 6.84 20.89 -15.96
CA GLY A 151 7.35 20.17 -14.81
C GLY A 151 6.32 19.76 -13.76
N LYS A 152 5.02 19.95 -14.01
CA LYS A 152 3.92 19.56 -13.14
C LYS A 152 3.10 18.44 -13.78
N ALA A 153 2.80 17.42 -13.01
CA ALA A 153 1.88 16.37 -13.42
C ALA A 153 0.46 16.95 -13.54
N GLU A 154 -0.23 16.63 -14.65
CA GLU A 154 -1.61 17.05 -14.90
C GLU A 154 -2.58 15.87 -15.00
N LYS A 155 -2.12 14.74 -15.52
CA LYS A 155 -2.96 13.53 -15.70
C LYS A 155 -2.12 12.28 -15.45
N ALA A 156 -2.77 11.27 -14.88
CA ALA A 156 -2.19 9.95 -14.68
C ALA A 156 -3.17 8.87 -15.11
N TRP A 157 -2.67 7.81 -15.71
CA TRP A 157 -3.42 6.61 -16.08
C TRP A 157 -2.66 5.38 -15.61
N LEU A 158 -3.36 4.42 -15.04
CA LEU A 158 -2.78 3.14 -14.65
C LEU A 158 -2.56 2.22 -15.84
N ASN A 159 -3.41 2.34 -16.87
CA ASN A 159 -3.39 1.50 -18.07
C ASN A 159 -3.31 0.00 -17.71
N LEU A 160 -4.27 -0.44 -16.91
CA LEU A 160 -4.38 -1.82 -16.48
C LEU A 160 -4.47 -2.76 -17.69
N LYS A 161 -3.59 -3.76 -17.74
CA LYS A 161 -3.53 -4.79 -18.80
C LYS A 161 -4.23 -6.07 -18.38
N THR A 162 -3.72 -6.71 -17.32
CA THR A 162 -4.24 -7.99 -16.82
C THR A 162 -4.28 -8.02 -15.31
N ILE A 163 -5.21 -8.81 -14.77
CA ILE A 163 -5.24 -9.18 -13.34
C ILE A 163 -5.42 -10.71 -13.28
N GLU A 164 -4.49 -11.36 -12.61
CA GLU A 164 -4.54 -12.78 -12.32
C GLU A 164 -4.81 -12.98 -10.83
N GLY A 165 -5.72 -13.90 -10.49
CA GLY A 165 -6.10 -14.18 -9.11
C GLY A 165 -7.56 -14.59 -8.99
N PRO A 166 -8.07 -14.80 -7.77
CA PRO A 166 -9.47 -15.16 -7.53
C PRO A 166 -10.45 -14.11 -8.06
N ALA A 167 -11.56 -14.57 -8.61
CA ALA A 167 -12.54 -13.72 -9.30
C ALA A 167 -13.04 -12.53 -8.46
N VAL A 168 -13.26 -12.73 -7.16
CA VAL A 168 -13.77 -11.67 -6.26
C VAL A 168 -12.76 -10.54 -6.10
N VAL A 169 -11.48 -10.86 -5.84
CA VAL A 169 -10.42 -9.85 -5.66
C VAL A 169 -10.12 -9.19 -7.01
N ARG A 170 -10.03 -9.99 -8.07
CA ARG A 170 -9.83 -9.50 -9.43
C ARG A 170 -10.92 -8.49 -9.83
N GLY A 171 -12.19 -8.79 -9.53
CA GLY A 171 -13.32 -7.88 -9.82
C GLY A 171 -13.22 -6.56 -9.07
N ALA A 172 -12.83 -6.57 -7.80
CA ALA A 172 -12.65 -5.36 -7.00
C ALA A 172 -11.53 -4.47 -7.57
N ILE A 173 -10.36 -5.05 -7.87
CA ILE A 173 -9.22 -4.32 -8.45
C ILE A 173 -9.57 -3.78 -9.84
N TRP A 174 -10.20 -4.60 -10.70
CA TRP A 174 -10.65 -4.17 -12.03
C TRP A 174 -11.57 -2.97 -11.97
N THR A 175 -12.55 -3.00 -11.06
CA THR A 175 -13.50 -1.90 -10.88
C THR A 175 -12.77 -0.63 -10.44
N ALA A 176 -11.89 -0.70 -9.45
CA ALA A 176 -11.11 0.44 -8.97
C ALA A 176 -10.24 1.05 -10.10
N ALA A 177 -9.51 0.21 -10.83
CA ALA A 177 -8.66 0.67 -11.93
C ALA A 177 -9.46 1.27 -13.10
N LYS A 178 -10.62 0.70 -13.42
CA LYS A 178 -11.51 1.27 -14.46
C LYS A 178 -12.14 2.59 -14.03
N LEU A 179 -12.50 2.73 -12.77
CA LEU A 179 -12.99 4.00 -12.22
C LEU A 179 -11.90 5.07 -12.29
N GLU A 180 -10.64 4.72 -11.99
CA GLU A 180 -9.52 5.66 -12.13
C GLU A 180 -9.29 6.05 -13.59
N ASP A 181 -9.08 5.09 -14.50
CA ASP A 181 -8.76 5.36 -15.89
C ASP A 181 -9.91 6.08 -16.64
N THR A 182 -11.18 5.89 -16.21
CA THR A 182 -12.36 6.46 -16.88
C THR A 182 -12.82 7.77 -16.24
N PHE A 183 -12.86 7.82 -14.90
CA PHE A 183 -13.46 8.91 -14.15
C PHE A 183 -12.46 9.67 -13.26
N GLY A 184 -11.22 9.19 -13.14
CA GLY A 184 -10.18 9.83 -12.34
C GLY A 184 -10.52 9.90 -10.85
N VAL A 185 -11.07 8.83 -10.29
CA VAL A 185 -11.54 8.81 -8.87
C VAL A 185 -10.41 9.14 -7.88
N PHE A 186 -9.18 8.68 -8.18
CA PHE A 186 -7.98 8.96 -7.40
C PHE A 186 -7.07 9.99 -8.06
N HIS A 187 -7.48 10.52 -9.22
CA HIS A 187 -6.65 11.37 -10.07
C HIS A 187 -6.06 12.56 -9.32
N SER A 188 -6.90 13.31 -8.60
CA SER A 188 -6.44 14.47 -7.82
C SER A 188 -5.41 14.09 -6.78
N ASP A 189 -5.61 12.99 -6.06
CA ASP A 189 -4.73 12.54 -4.99
C ASP A 189 -3.38 12.09 -5.57
N ILE A 190 -3.39 11.35 -6.70
CA ILE A 190 -2.17 10.91 -7.40
C ILE A 190 -1.37 12.11 -7.92
N ILE A 191 -2.05 13.06 -8.57
CA ILE A 191 -1.41 14.24 -9.15
C ILE A 191 -0.84 15.15 -8.05
N GLU A 192 -1.58 15.35 -6.96
CA GLU A 192 -1.12 16.13 -5.82
C GLU A 192 0.13 15.50 -5.19
N GLU A 193 0.11 14.19 -4.94
CA GLU A 193 1.25 13.45 -4.37
C GLU A 193 2.49 13.52 -5.27
N ILE A 194 2.33 13.35 -6.60
CA ILE A 194 3.43 13.48 -7.55
C ILE A 194 4.00 14.89 -7.54
N ASN A 195 3.15 15.92 -7.56
CA ASN A 195 3.59 17.31 -7.60
C ASN A 195 4.25 17.73 -6.28
N GLU A 196 3.72 17.29 -5.13
CA GLU A 196 4.36 17.50 -3.83
C GLU A 196 5.73 16.79 -3.76
N PHE A 197 5.79 15.55 -4.26
CA PHE A 197 7.02 14.77 -4.27
C PHE A 197 8.11 15.48 -5.10
N VAL A 198 7.80 15.81 -6.35
CA VAL A 198 8.74 16.44 -7.28
C VAL A 198 9.09 17.86 -6.86
N GLY A 199 8.10 18.67 -6.47
CA GLY A 199 8.27 20.10 -6.20
C GLY A 199 8.76 20.42 -4.80
N GLU A 200 8.48 19.57 -3.81
CA GLU A 200 8.79 19.87 -2.41
C GLU A 200 9.66 18.83 -1.73
N LYS A 201 9.26 17.54 -1.78
CA LYS A 201 9.95 16.49 -1.03
C LYS A 201 11.37 16.26 -1.56
N CYS A 202 11.53 16.16 -2.88
CA CYS A 202 12.85 15.94 -3.49
C CYS A 202 13.84 17.07 -3.22
N PRO A 203 13.53 18.36 -3.43
CA PRO A 203 14.46 19.44 -3.08
C PRO A 203 14.85 19.46 -1.60
N LYS A 204 13.88 19.20 -0.71
CA LYS A 204 14.13 19.16 0.75
C LYS A 204 14.98 17.94 1.16
N ALA A 205 14.83 16.80 0.49
CA ALA A 205 15.60 15.59 0.79
C ALA A 205 17.09 15.75 0.46
N LEU A 206 17.43 16.40 -0.67
CA LEU A 206 18.81 16.62 -1.07
C LEU A 206 19.48 17.80 -0.33
N ALA A 207 18.72 18.79 0.11
CA ALA A 207 19.27 19.90 0.89
C ALA A 207 19.75 19.51 2.31
N LYS A 208 19.42 18.30 2.78
CA LYS A 208 19.78 17.79 4.12
C LYS A 208 21.05 16.91 4.11
N ASN A 209 21.57 16.59 2.94
CA ASN A 209 22.80 15.84 2.74
C ASN A 209 23.94 16.80 2.33
#